data_a8f0d6727294714ef2a3cdea077c254a
#
_entry.id   a8f0d6727294714ef2a3cdea077c254a
#
_cell.length_a   1.000
_cell.length_b   1.000
_cell.length_c   1.000
_cell.angle_alpha   90.00
_cell.angle_beta   90.00
_cell.angle_gamma   90.00
#
_symmetry.space_group_name_H-M   'P 1'
#
loop_
_entity.id
_entity.type
_entity.pdbx_description
1 polymer ?
#
loop_
_entity_poly.entity_id
_entity_poly.type
_entity_poly.pdbx_seq_one_letter_code
_entity_poly.pdbx_strand_id
1 'polypeptide(L)'
;MNAFKRTLVGLAVAAAIGAGTAQAQISDNVIKIGVLSDMSSLYTDLAGAGSVVAARMAVEDSGIEKRGVKVEFLSADHQNKPDVGSGVARQWYDVDKVDVIVDVPNSGVALAVNQITKDKKKVFINSGAASSDLTGKACSPNTVHWTYDTWMLANGTGSAIVKTGGDSWFFLTADYAFGHALERD
;
A
#
# COMPACT_ATOMS: atom_id res chain seq x y z
N MET A 1 55.22 23.62 8.68
CA MET A 1 54.42 22.58 7.97
C MET A 1 53.51 21.77 8.90
N ASN A 2 53.44 22.04 10.20
CA ASN A 2 52.68 21.20 11.15
C ASN A 2 51.36 21.80 11.68
N ALA A 3 51.13 23.11 11.52
CA ALA A 3 49.88 23.75 11.97
C ALA A 3 48.69 23.48 11.01
N PHE A 4 48.96 23.49 9.70
CA PHE A 4 47.92 23.28 8.66
C PHE A 4 47.33 21.87 8.66
N LYS A 5 48.13 20.85 8.98
CA LYS A 5 47.67 19.46 9.09
C LYS A 5 46.79 19.21 10.34
N ARG A 6 47.02 19.94 11.43
CA ARG A 6 46.22 19.81 12.66
C ARG A 6 44.80 20.42 12.51
N THR A 7 44.68 21.50 11.73
CA THR A 7 43.41 22.17 11.48
C THR A 7 42.50 21.33 10.55
N LEU A 8 43.07 20.64 9.56
CA LEU A 8 42.34 19.78 8.68
C LEU A 8 41.78 18.50 9.36
N VAL A 9 42.54 17.93 10.31
CA VAL A 9 42.06 16.78 11.09
C VAL A 9 40.96 17.17 12.06
N GLY A 10 41.03 18.37 12.65
CA GLY A 10 39.97 18.89 13.53
C GLY A 10 38.65 19.15 12.80
N LEU A 11 38.68 19.64 11.56
CA LEU A 11 37.50 19.87 10.76
C LEU A 11 36.83 18.54 10.28
N ALA A 12 37.65 17.52 9.98
CA ALA A 12 37.13 16.22 9.55
C ALA A 12 36.42 15.46 10.69
N VAL A 13 36.89 15.60 11.92
CA VAL A 13 36.27 15.00 13.11
C VAL A 13 34.95 15.72 13.47
N ALA A 14 34.89 17.04 13.34
CA ALA A 14 33.65 17.79 13.57
C ALA A 14 32.55 17.50 12.55
N ALA A 15 32.90 17.20 11.29
CA ALA A 15 31.95 16.80 10.26
C ALA A 15 31.38 15.37 10.45
N ALA A 16 32.13 14.49 11.12
CA ALA A 16 31.68 13.10 11.37
C ALA A 16 30.68 13.00 12.54
N ILE A 17 30.62 13.97 13.45
CA ILE A 17 29.68 13.97 14.59
C ILE A 17 28.31 14.50 14.19
N GLY A 18 28.18 15.18 13.03
CA GLY A 18 26.94 15.74 12.52
C GLY A 18 26.07 14.77 11.68
N ALA A 19 26.55 13.56 11.42
CA ALA A 19 25.73 12.52 10.77
C ALA A 19 24.83 11.84 11.82
N GLY A 20 23.93 12.61 12.44
CA GLY A 20 22.82 12.05 13.20
C GLY A 20 22.08 11.07 12.30
N THR A 21 21.93 9.83 12.73
CA THR A 21 21.03 8.87 12.09
C THR A 21 19.68 9.57 11.97
N ALA A 22 19.22 9.81 10.73
CA ALA A 22 17.86 10.25 10.50
C ALA A 22 16.93 9.11 10.98
N GLN A 23 16.63 9.13 12.27
CA GLN A 23 15.54 8.30 12.79
C GLN A 23 14.27 8.90 12.24
N ALA A 24 13.50 8.08 11.52
CA ALA A 24 12.14 8.43 11.15
C ALA A 24 11.39 8.71 12.46
N GLN A 25 11.17 9.99 12.75
CA GLN A 25 10.48 10.41 13.96
C GLN A 25 8.99 10.21 13.72
N ILE A 26 8.40 9.27 14.44
CA ILE A 26 6.95 9.11 14.52
C ILE A 26 6.43 10.36 15.21
N SER A 27 5.63 11.18 14.50
CA SER A 27 5.34 12.58 14.83
C SER A 27 4.64 12.79 16.19
N ASP A 28 3.93 11.76 16.68
CA ASP A 28 3.14 11.82 17.93
C ASP A 28 3.28 10.54 18.78
N ASN A 29 4.27 9.71 18.47
CA ASN A 29 4.49 8.40 19.10
C ASN A 29 3.35 7.39 18.93
N VAL A 30 2.45 7.64 17.98
CA VAL A 30 1.31 6.78 17.62
C VAL A 30 1.36 6.51 16.13
N ILE A 31 1.20 5.25 15.73
CA ILE A 31 0.98 4.86 14.33
C ILE A 31 -0.50 4.51 14.18
N LYS A 32 -1.22 5.20 13.30
CA LYS A 32 -2.61 4.91 12.99
C LYS A 32 -2.75 4.14 11.69
N ILE A 33 -3.26 2.91 11.79
CA ILE A 33 -3.47 2.01 10.65
C ILE A 33 -4.96 1.96 10.33
N GLY A 34 -5.31 2.32 9.10
CA GLY A 34 -6.66 2.19 8.58
C GLY A 34 -6.80 0.95 7.69
N VAL A 35 -7.59 -0.03 8.11
CA VAL A 35 -7.95 -1.19 7.28
C VAL A 35 -9.20 -0.85 6.49
N LEU A 36 -9.04 -0.52 5.22
CA LEU A 36 -10.14 -0.16 4.33
C LEU A 36 -10.47 -1.35 3.43
N SER A 37 -11.55 -2.04 3.71
CA SER A 37 -11.89 -3.29 3.06
C SER A 37 -13.34 -3.34 2.58
N ASP A 38 -13.73 -4.42 1.94
CA ASP A 38 -15.12 -4.72 1.61
C ASP A 38 -15.73 -5.58 2.73
N MET A 39 -16.54 -4.98 3.59
CA MET A 39 -17.11 -5.67 4.74
C MET A 39 -18.51 -6.23 4.47
N SER A 40 -19.16 -5.84 3.37
CA SER A 40 -20.59 -6.12 3.16
C SER A 40 -20.98 -6.54 1.74
N SER A 41 -20.04 -6.66 0.80
CA SER A 41 -20.36 -6.98 -0.57
C SER A 41 -19.48 -8.10 -1.17
N LEU A 42 -19.11 -8.02 -2.43
CA LEU A 42 -18.50 -9.09 -3.23
C LEU A 42 -17.23 -9.72 -2.62
N TYR A 43 -16.39 -8.92 -1.94
CA TYR A 43 -15.11 -9.37 -1.42
C TYR A 43 -15.10 -9.60 0.11
N THR A 44 -16.27 -9.61 0.74
CA THR A 44 -16.40 -9.80 2.20
C THR A 44 -15.68 -11.06 2.70
N ASP A 45 -15.84 -12.18 2.00
CA ASP A 45 -15.24 -13.46 2.40
C ASP A 45 -13.76 -13.58 2.01
N LEU A 46 -13.31 -12.78 1.03
CA LEU A 46 -11.90 -12.77 0.57
C LEU A 46 -11.02 -11.90 1.47
N ALA A 47 -11.57 -10.79 1.95
CA ALA A 47 -10.85 -9.77 2.71
C ALA A 47 -11.63 -9.40 4.00
N GLY A 48 -12.39 -8.33 3.99
CA GLY A 48 -13.33 -7.97 5.04
C GLY A 48 -12.76 -8.00 6.45
N ALA A 49 -13.49 -8.61 7.37
CA ALA A 49 -13.09 -8.75 8.76
C ALA A 49 -11.78 -9.57 8.93
N GLY A 50 -11.50 -10.48 8.01
CA GLY A 50 -10.26 -11.25 7.99
C GLY A 50 -9.03 -10.37 7.86
N SER A 51 -9.07 -9.37 6.99
CA SER A 51 -7.98 -8.40 6.83
C SER A 51 -7.73 -7.57 8.09
N VAL A 52 -8.79 -7.24 8.84
CA VAL A 52 -8.63 -6.53 10.13
C VAL A 52 -7.90 -7.41 11.14
N VAL A 53 -8.27 -8.68 11.24
CA VAL A 53 -7.60 -9.64 12.13
C VAL A 53 -6.14 -9.79 11.72
N ALA A 54 -5.86 -10.02 10.43
CA ALA A 54 -4.51 -10.19 9.92
C ALA A 54 -3.61 -8.96 10.19
N ALA A 55 -4.13 -7.75 9.99
CA ALA A 55 -3.40 -6.52 10.28
C ALA A 55 -3.06 -6.39 11.78
N ARG A 56 -3.98 -6.74 12.68
CA ARG A 56 -3.73 -6.74 14.13
C ARG A 56 -2.67 -7.76 14.51
N MET A 57 -2.78 -8.99 14.02
CA MET A 57 -1.78 -10.05 14.24
C MET A 57 -0.38 -9.63 13.76
N ALA A 58 -0.28 -9.01 12.59
CA ALA A 58 1.00 -8.51 12.06
C ALA A 58 1.64 -7.45 12.98
N VAL A 59 0.86 -6.58 13.59
CA VAL A 59 1.37 -5.60 14.57
C VAL A 59 1.82 -6.29 15.85
N GLU A 60 1.05 -7.23 16.38
CA GLU A 60 1.42 -8.02 17.55
C GLU A 60 2.74 -8.78 17.32
N ASP A 61 2.85 -9.49 16.20
CA ASP A 61 4.04 -10.27 15.82
C ASP A 61 5.27 -9.39 15.59
N SER A 62 5.09 -8.16 15.10
CA SER A 62 6.19 -7.21 14.92
C SER A 62 6.86 -6.79 16.23
N GLY A 63 6.16 -6.90 17.35
CA GLY A 63 6.62 -6.45 18.67
C GLY A 63 6.85 -4.94 18.77
N ILE A 64 6.27 -4.13 17.87
CA ILE A 64 6.52 -2.68 17.82
C ILE A 64 6.04 -1.98 19.09
N GLU A 65 4.94 -2.43 19.68
CA GLU A 65 4.40 -1.87 20.91
C GLU A 65 5.33 -2.13 22.11
N LYS A 66 6.02 -3.27 22.13
CA LYS A 66 7.05 -3.57 23.14
C LYS A 66 8.25 -2.64 23.04
N ARG A 67 8.42 -1.97 21.91
CA ARG A 67 9.46 -0.93 21.69
C ARG A 67 8.98 0.48 22.02
N GLY A 68 7.78 0.61 22.62
CA GLY A 68 7.23 1.87 23.10
C GLY A 68 6.44 2.68 22.08
N VAL A 69 6.13 2.10 20.90
CA VAL A 69 5.31 2.76 19.87
C VAL A 69 3.87 2.29 20.04
N LYS A 70 2.94 3.24 20.25
CA LYS A 70 1.51 2.95 20.29
C LYS A 70 0.98 2.73 18.87
N VAL A 71 0.11 1.72 18.69
CA VAL A 71 -0.60 1.49 17.41
C VAL A 71 -2.09 1.61 17.61
N GLU A 72 -2.75 2.38 16.76
CA GLU A 72 -4.21 2.53 16.73
C GLU A 72 -4.74 1.99 15.41
N PHE A 73 -5.87 1.26 15.48
CA PHE A 73 -6.54 0.70 14.30
C PHE A 73 -7.89 1.36 14.06
N LEU A 74 -8.11 1.75 12.81
CA LEU A 74 -9.42 2.07 12.27
C LEU A 74 -9.79 1.02 11.24
N SER A 75 -11.07 0.73 11.07
CA SER A 75 -11.57 -0.10 9.97
C SER A 75 -12.83 0.50 9.38
N ALA A 76 -12.99 0.39 8.06
CA ALA A 76 -14.18 0.85 7.36
C ALA A 76 -14.50 -0.03 6.16
N ASP A 77 -15.77 -0.01 5.80
CA ASP A 77 -16.33 -0.69 4.64
C ASP A 77 -16.41 0.27 3.45
N HIS A 78 -15.68 -0.03 2.38
CA HIS A 78 -15.81 0.72 1.13
C HIS A 78 -16.97 0.24 0.25
N GLN A 79 -17.68 -0.83 0.65
CA GLN A 79 -18.84 -1.37 -0.05
C GLN A 79 -18.59 -1.66 -1.54
N ASN A 80 -17.36 -1.97 -1.90
CA ASN A 80 -16.92 -2.16 -3.28
C ASN A 80 -17.14 -0.93 -4.21
N LYS A 81 -17.21 0.29 -3.65
CA LYS A 81 -17.52 1.54 -4.34
C LYS A 81 -16.35 2.53 -4.24
N PRO A 82 -15.78 2.99 -5.38
CA PRO A 82 -14.66 3.94 -5.38
C PRO A 82 -14.95 5.28 -4.72
N ASP A 83 -16.16 5.79 -4.81
CA ASP A 83 -16.59 7.04 -4.19
C ASP A 83 -16.64 6.92 -2.66
N VAL A 84 -17.17 5.82 -2.12
CA VAL A 84 -17.18 5.52 -0.69
C VAL A 84 -15.75 5.39 -0.16
N GLY A 85 -14.92 4.55 -0.80
CA GLY A 85 -13.52 4.37 -0.40
C GLY A 85 -12.71 5.67 -0.46
N SER A 86 -12.94 6.51 -1.47
CA SER A 86 -12.33 7.84 -1.59
C SER A 86 -12.76 8.77 -0.45
N GLY A 87 -14.03 8.75 -0.08
CA GLY A 87 -14.56 9.53 1.04
C GLY A 87 -13.88 9.15 2.34
N VAL A 88 -13.83 7.84 2.63
CA VAL A 88 -13.16 7.31 3.83
C VAL A 88 -11.67 7.67 3.84
N ALA A 89 -10.95 7.49 2.73
CA ALA A 89 -9.52 7.78 2.67
C ALA A 89 -9.22 9.27 2.97
N ARG A 90 -10.02 10.21 2.42
CA ARG A 90 -9.89 11.63 2.72
C ARG A 90 -10.18 11.93 4.18
N GLN A 91 -11.29 11.40 4.73
CA GLN A 91 -11.63 11.55 6.14
C GLN A 91 -10.48 11.08 7.04
N TRP A 92 -9.96 9.89 6.78
CA TRP A 92 -8.90 9.30 7.56
C TRP A 92 -7.60 10.10 7.52
N TYR A 93 -7.16 10.54 6.35
CA TYR A 93 -5.93 11.32 6.23
C TYR A 93 -6.06 12.75 6.75
N ASP A 94 -7.19 13.41 6.50
CA ASP A 94 -7.36 14.82 6.83
C ASP A 94 -7.84 15.06 8.26
N VAL A 95 -8.72 14.20 8.78
CA VAL A 95 -9.38 14.40 10.09
C VAL A 95 -8.84 13.44 11.13
N ASP A 96 -8.89 12.13 10.86
CA ASP A 96 -8.55 11.09 11.84
C ASP A 96 -7.02 10.89 11.97
N LYS A 97 -6.24 11.51 11.07
CA LYS A 97 -4.76 11.47 11.06
C LYS A 97 -4.19 10.07 10.91
N VAL A 98 -4.83 9.24 10.08
CA VAL A 98 -4.29 7.93 9.71
C VAL A 98 -2.97 8.10 8.98
N ASP A 99 -2.00 7.25 9.28
CA ASP A 99 -0.67 7.27 8.66
C ASP A 99 -0.57 6.34 7.46
N VAL A 100 -1.22 5.18 7.55
CA VAL A 100 -1.19 4.16 6.51
C VAL A 100 -2.57 3.56 6.31
N ILE A 101 -3.01 3.45 5.05
CA ILE A 101 -4.16 2.63 4.66
C ILE A 101 -3.65 1.29 4.17
N VAL A 102 -4.30 0.21 4.59
CA VAL A 102 -3.95 -1.15 4.19
C VAL A 102 -5.15 -1.88 3.60
N ASP A 103 -4.90 -2.95 2.83
CA ASP A 103 -5.84 -3.83 2.16
C ASP A 103 -6.40 -3.25 0.85
N VAL A 104 -7.66 -2.86 0.78
CA VAL A 104 -8.39 -2.32 -0.38
C VAL A 104 -8.49 -3.31 -1.54
N PRO A 105 -9.34 -4.37 -1.43
CA PRO A 105 -9.36 -5.47 -2.39
C PRO A 105 -9.90 -5.11 -3.79
N ASN A 106 -10.68 -4.05 -3.96
CA ASN A 106 -11.23 -3.63 -5.25
C ASN A 106 -10.26 -2.70 -6.00
N SER A 107 -9.89 -3.04 -7.24
CA SER A 107 -8.93 -2.25 -8.03
C SER A 107 -9.38 -0.82 -8.34
N GLY A 108 -10.67 -0.58 -8.55
CA GLY A 108 -11.21 0.78 -8.76
C GLY A 108 -11.09 1.64 -7.50
N VAL A 109 -11.39 1.06 -6.34
CA VAL A 109 -11.19 1.70 -5.03
C VAL A 109 -9.71 1.95 -4.78
N ALA A 110 -8.86 0.94 -5.01
CA ALA A 110 -7.43 1.04 -4.78
C ALA A 110 -6.76 2.13 -5.63
N LEU A 111 -7.13 2.25 -6.90
CA LEU A 111 -6.63 3.32 -7.77
C LEU A 111 -7.02 4.71 -7.27
N ALA A 112 -8.25 4.88 -6.78
CA ALA A 112 -8.71 6.14 -6.20
C ALA A 112 -7.98 6.46 -4.88
N VAL A 113 -7.83 5.47 -3.98
CA VAL A 113 -7.08 5.60 -2.71
C VAL A 113 -5.62 5.90 -2.99
N ASN A 114 -5.01 5.22 -3.98
CA ASN A 114 -3.63 5.45 -4.40
C ASN A 114 -3.38 6.92 -4.78
N GLN A 115 -4.27 7.53 -5.57
CA GLN A 115 -4.14 8.93 -5.95
C GLN A 115 -4.26 9.85 -4.72
N ILE A 116 -5.23 9.61 -3.84
CA ILE A 116 -5.41 10.39 -2.62
C ILE A 116 -4.18 10.28 -1.72
N THR A 117 -3.65 9.06 -1.53
CA THR A 117 -2.45 8.79 -0.74
C THR A 117 -1.23 9.56 -1.26
N LYS A 118 -1.04 9.56 -2.58
CA LYS A 118 0.01 10.33 -3.25
C LYS A 118 -0.13 11.83 -2.98
N ASP A 119 -1.32 12.39 -3.15
CA ASP A 119 -1.59 13.81 -2.96
C ASP A 119 -1.37 14.25 -1.49
N LYS A 120 -1.72 13.37 -0.56
CA LYS A 120 -1.57 13.59 0.89
C LYS A 120 -0.19 13.21 1.43
N LYS A 121 0.70 12.66 0.62
CA LYS A 121 2.05 12.17 1.01
C LYS A 121 1.98 11.18 2.19
N LYS A 122 0.98 10.34 2.20
CA LYS A 122 0.74 9.28 3.18
C LYS A 122 1.20 7.93 2.61
N VAL A 123 0.91 6.83 3.28
CA VAL A 123 1.31 5.48 2.86
C VAL A 123 0.10 4.63 2.54
N PHE A 124 0.17 3.87 1.47
CA PHE A 124 -0.82 2.86 1.11
C PHE A 124 -0.12 1.51 0.88
N ILE A 125 -0.55 0.47 1.57
CA ILE A 125 -0.10 -0.91 1.37
C ILE A 125 -1.28 -1.69 0.80
N ASN A 126 -1.27 -1.90 -0.50
CA ASN A 126 -2.29 -2.68 -1.19
C ASN A 126 -1.95 -4.16 -1.13
N SER A 127 -2.79 -4.94 -0.46
CA SER A 127 -2.66 -6.39 -0.33
C SER A 127 -3.75 -7.18 -1.08
N GLY A 128 -4.71 -6.50 -1.70
CA GLY A 128 -5.86 -7.17 -2.31
C GLY A 128 -6.13 -6.82 -3.77
N ALA A 129 -6.10 -5.54 -4.14
CA ALA A 129 -6.38 -5.12 -5.52
C ALA A 129 -5.23 -5.49 -6.47
N ALA A 130 -5.59 -6.01 -7.65
CA ALA A 130 -4.62 -6.64 -8.55
C ALA A 130 -4.36 -5.88 -9.86
N SER A 131 -5.00 -4.73 -10.14
CA SER A 131 -4.75 -4.02 -11.40
C SER A 131 -3.28 -3.69 -11.59
N SER A 132 -2.69 -4.11 -12.71
CA SER A 132 -1.32 -3.76 -13.13
C SER A 132 -1.09 -2.24 -13.27
N ASP A 133 -2.17 -1.46 -13.37
CA ASP A 133 -2.10 -0.01 -13.40
C ASP A 133 -1.47 0.58 -12.12
N LEU A 134 -1.60 -0.11 -10.98
CA LEU A 134 -1.04 0.35 -9.69
C LEU A 134 0.49 0.41 -9.68
N THR A 135 1.15 -0.45 -10.45
CA THR A 135 2.61 -0.47 -10.66
C THR A 135 3.02 0.10 -12.01
N GLY A 136 2.05 0.32 -12.90
CA GLY A 136 2.22 0.91 -14.24
C GLY A 136 1.88 2.39 -14.29
N LYS A 137 0.84 2.75 -15.06
CA LYS A 137 0.47 4.16 -15.33
C LYS A 137 0.03 4.96 -14.11
N ALA A 138 -0.44 4.29 -13.05
CA ALA A 138 -0.83 4.91 -11.78
C ALA A 138 0.22 4.72 -10.68
N CYS A 139 1.45 4.35 -11.01
CA CYS A 139 2.52 4.13 -10.04
C CYS A 139 2.73 5.36 -9.13
N SER A 140 2.92 5.10 -7.85
CA SER A 140 3.11 6.11 -6.82
C SER A 140 4.25 5.71 -5.88
N PRO A 141 5.13 6.65 -5.50
CA PRO A 141 6.18 6.38 -4.52
C PRO A 141 5.63 6.15 -3.10
N ASN A 142 4.35 6.39 -2.90
CA ASN A 142 3.67 6.27 -1.61
C ASN A 142 2.90 4.94 -1.47
N THR A 143 2.93 4.07 -2.48
CA THR A 143 2.14 2.84 -2.51
C THR A 143 3.02 1.63 -2.69
N VAL A 144 2.81 0.64 -1.85
CA VAL A 144 3.38 -0.71 -2.00
C VAL A 144 2.27 -1.63 -2.50
N HIS A 145 2.46 -2.21 -3.68
CA HIS A 145 1.58 -3.23 -4.22
C HIS A 145 2.10 -4.61 -3.78
N TRP A 146 1.49 -5.17 -2.74
CA TRP A 146 1.95 -6.38 -2.05
C TRP A 146 1.08 -7.60 -2.39
N THR A 147 0.80 -7.81 -3.68
CA THR A 147 0.02 -8.94 -4.15
C THR A 147 0.35 -9.21 -5.62
N TYR A 148 -0.25 -10.24 -6.22
CA TYR A 148 -0.21 -10.49 -7.66
C TYR A 148 -0.85 -9.34 -8.44
N ASP A 149 -0.59 -9.29 -9.74
CA ASP A 149 -1.25 -8.33 -10.62
C ASP A 149 -1.88 -8.97 -11.86
N THR A 150 -2.68 -8.18 -12.57
CA THR A 150 -3.39 -8.63 -13.78
C THR A 150 -2.44 -9.02 -14.90
N TRP A 151 -1.27 -8.37 -15.02
CA TRP A 151 -0.27 -8.72 -16.00
C TRP A 151 0.30 -10.13 -15.74
N MET A 152 0.63 -10.43 -14.48
CA MET A 152 1.13 -11.75 -14.07
C MET A 152 0.09 -12.85 -14.35
N LEU A 153 -1.19 -12.58 -14.01
CA LEU A 153 -2.28 -13.54 -14.21
C LEU A 153 -2.52 -13.82 -15.70
N ALA A 154 -2.63 -12.78 -16.52
CA ALA A 154 -2.87 -12.88 -17.95
C ALA A 154 -1.71 -13.59 -18.67
N ASN A 155 -0.48 -13.12 -18.47
CA ASN A 155 0.68 -13.65 -19.16
C ASN A 155 1.07 -15.04 -18.67
N GLY A 156 0.94 -15.33 -17.38
CA GLY A 156 1.24 -16.66 -16.83
C GLY A 156 0.28 -17.71 -17.36
N THR A 157 -1.01 -17.51 -17.19
CA THR A 157 -2.06 -18.46 -17.58
C THR A 157 -2.22 -18.49 -19.11
N GLY A 158 -2.32 -17.35 -19.76
CA GLY A 158 -2.49 -17.25 -21.21
C GLY A 158 -1.34 -17.90 -21.96
N SER A 159 -0.11 -17.60 -21.59
CA SER A 159 1.07 -18.21 -22.21
C SER A 159 1.13 -19.74 -22.02
N ALA A 160 0.71 -20.23 -20.86
CA ALA A 160 0.68 -21.67 -20.60
C ALA A 160 -0.33 -22.38 -21.52
N ILE A 161 -1.53 -21.82 -21.67
CA ILE A 161 -2.60 -22.39 -22.52
C ILE A 161 -2.19 -22.36 -24.01
N VAL A 162 -1.65 -21.25 -24.48
CA VAL A 162 -1.17 -21.16 -25.88
C VAL A 162 -0.10 -22.20 -26.19
N LYS A 163 0.85 -22.42 -25.26
CA LYS A 163 1.88 -23.47 -25.43
C LYS A 163 1.32 -24.88 -25.48
N THR A 164 0.13 -25.12 -24.95
CA THR A 164 -0.56 -26.42 -25.03
C THR A 164 -1.53 -26.54 -26.22
N GLY A 165 -1.55 -25.55 -27.12
CA GLY A 165 -2.31 -25.57 -28.37
C GLY A 165 -3.64 -24.80 -28.30
N GLY A 166 -3.91 -24.04 -27.25
CA GLY A 166 -5.08 -23.15 -27.18
C GLY A 166 -4.90 -21.95 -28.10
N ASP A 167 -5.76 -21.80 -29.12
CA ASP A 167 -5.69 -20.76 -30.15
C ASP A 167 -6.99 -19.95 -30.31
N SER A 168 -7.99 -20.26 -29.51
CA SER A 168 -9.31 -19.61 -29.57
C SER A 168 -9.75 -19.18 -28.17
N TRP A 169 -10.16 -17.91 -28.02
CA TRP A 169 -10.42 -17.30 -26.73
C TRP A 169 -11.78 -16.64 -26.69
N PHE A 170 -12.44 -16.76 -25.55
CA PHE A 170 -13.63 -16.00 -25.19
C PHE A 170 -13.43 -15.32 -23.84
N PHE A 171 -13.72 -14.01 -23.76
CA PHE A 171 -13.59 -13.24 -22.53
C PHE A 171 -14.94 -13.05 -21.86
N LEU A 172 -15.03 -13.45 -20.60
CA LEU A 172 -16.11 -13.03 -19.70
C LEU A 172 -15.47 -12.07 -18.70
N THR A 173 -15.59 -10.79 -18.97
CA THR A 173 -14.86 -9.74 -18.29
C THR A 173 -15.70 -9.10 -17.20
N ALA A 174 -15.16 -9.02 -15.98
CA ALA A 174 -15.79 -8.27 -14.90
C ALA A 174 -15.80 -6.76 -15.22
N ASP A 175 -16.97 -6.12 -15.18
CA ASP A 175 -17.14 -4.73 -15.62
C ASP A 175 -16.67 -3.70 -14.57
N TYR A 176 -15.37 -3.74 -14.28
CA TYR A 176 -14.70 -2.74 -13.44
C TYR A 176 -13.16 -2.79 -13.67
N ALA A 177 -12.40 -1.92 -13.01
CA ALA A 177 -10.96 -1.69 -13.27
C ALA A 177 -10.11 -2.97 -13.28
N PHE A 178 -10.41 -3.98 -12.45
CA PHE A 178 -9.69 -5.25 -12.45
C PHE A 178 -9.93 -6.05 -13.74
N GLY A 179 -11.21 -6.24 -14.10
CA GLY A 179 -11.55 -7.04 -15.28
C GLY A 179 -11.02 -6.42 -16.57
N HIS A 180 -11.17 -5.11 -16.73
CA HIS A 180 -10.64 -4.40 -17.90
C HIS A 180 -9.10 -4.43 -17.96
N ALA A 181 -8.41 -4.38 -16.82
CA ALA A 181 -6.95 -4.54 -16.78
C ALA A 181 -6.55 -5.97 -17.17
N LEU A 182 -7.23 -6.99 -16.63
CA LEU A 182 -6.93 -8.39 -16.91
C LEU A 182 -7.15 -8.75 -18.38
N GLU A 183 -8.22 -8.26 -19.00
CA GLU A 183 -8.52 -8.47 -20.43
C GLU A 183 -7.49 -7.76 -21.33
N ARG A 184 -7.06 -6.57 -20.96
CA ARG A 184 -6.07 -5.80 -21.70
C ARG A 184 -4.69 -6.45 -21.65
N ASP A 185 -4.27 -6.93 -20.48
CA ASP A 185 -2.93 -7.45 -20.20
C ASP A 185 -2.72 -8.82 -20.86
#